data_0e4474b073bfe09024247a3968cc9c74
#
_entry.id   0e4474b073bfe09024247a3968cc9c74
#
_cell.length_a   1.000
_cell.length_b   1.000
_cell.length_c   1.000
_cell.angle_alpha   90.00
_cell.angle_beta   90.00
_cell.angle_gamma   90.00
#
_symmetry.space_group_name_H-M   'P 1'
#
loop_
_entity.id
_entity.type
_entity.pdbx_description
1 polymer ?
#
loop_
_entity_poly.entity_id
_entity_poly.type
_entity_poly.pdbx_seq_one_letter_code
_entity_poly.pdbx_strand_id
1 'polypeptide(L)'
;MRSLLLAGVLALGLAAAARPAEAADVRVFVRHEIGDYAAWKKAYDEFGATRKKLGVIAHEVYRSIENPNDVTVMNDFKTLEKAKAYAASPELKAAMVKAGVTGTPQIWFTTRAEK
;
A
#
# COMPACT_ATOMS: atom_id res chain seq x y z
N MET A 1 -12.46 -20.65 43.44
CA MET A 1 -12.12 -20.30 43.04
C MET A 1 -11.53 -19.87 42.27
N ARG A 2 -11.57 -19.61 41.95
CA ARG A 2 -10.90 -19.08 41.29
C ARG A 2 -10.40 -19.26 40.24
N SER A 3 -10.47 -19.73 39.95
CA SER A 3 -9.89 -19.89 39.03
C SER A 3 -10.14 -19.56 37.98
N LEU A 4 -10.77 -19.22 37.99
CA LEU A 4 -10.80 -18.85 37.09
C LEU A 4 -10.37 -18.12 36.52
N LEU A 5 -10.45 -17.80 36.91
CA LEU A 5 -9.88 -17.01 36.46
C LEU A 5 -9.12 -17.03 35.60
N LEU A 6 -9.04 -17.33 35.50
CA LEU A 6 -8.24 -17.35 34.74
C LEU A 6 -8.25 -17.46 33.63
N ALA A 7 -8.79 -17.57 33.52
CA ALA A 7 -8.72 -17.63 32.64
C ALA A 7 -8.70 -17.05 31.78
N GLY A 8 -8.97 -16.76 31.86
CA GLY A 8 -8.83 -16.21 31.23
C GLY A 8 -8.61 -15.72 30.68
N VAL A 9 -8.67 -15.50 30.95
CA VAL A 9 -8.24 -14.92 30.47
C VAL A 9 -7.55 -15.05 29.67
N LEU A 10 -7.58 -15.35 29.61
CA LEU A 10 -6.89 -15.47 28.91
C LEU A 10 -7.03 -15.56 27.84
N ALA A 11 -7.49 -15.70 27.85
CA ALA A 11 -7.50 -15.77 26.87
C ALA A 11 -7.51 -14.90 26.11
N LEU A 12 -7.82 -14.42 26.47
CA LEU A 12 -7.76 -13.62 25.85
C LEU A 12 -6.92 -13.20 25.14
N GLY A 13 -6.74 -13.21 25.46
CA GLY A 13 -5.80 -12.70 24.92
C GLY A 13 -5.29 -13.33 23.84
N LEU A 14 -5.44 -13.61 24.03
CA LEU A 14 -5.09 -13.96 23.22
C LEU A 14 -5.33 -13.94 22.01
N ALA A 15 -5.98 -14.08 22.00
CA ALA A 15 -6.49 -14.16 20.69
C ALA A 15 -6.20 -12.96 19.92
N ALA A 16 -6.35 -11.91 20.56
CA ALA A 16 -6.09 -10.66 19.90
C ALA A 16 -4.72 -10.64 19.27
N ALA A 17 -3.83 -11.39 19.80
CA ALA A 17 -2.47 -11.37 19.32
C ALA A 17 -2.35 -11.81 17.86
N ALA A 18 -3.34 -12.49 17.34
CA ALA A 18 -3.23 -12.97 15.98
C ALA A 18 -3.44 -11.89 14.93
N ARG A 19 -3.94 -10.76 15.33
CA ARG A 19 -4.31 -9.73 14.38
C ARG A 19 -3.20 -9.27 13.47
N PRO A 20 -1.98 -9.09 13.96
CA PRO A 20 -0.94 -8.52 13.10
C PRO A 20 -0.69 -9.32 11.84
N ALA A 21 -0.96 -10.60 11.88
CA ALA A 21 -0.69 -11.42 10.72
C ALA A 21 -1.56 -11.07 9.53
N GLU A 22 -2.65 -10.34 9.78
CA GLU A 22 -3.59 -10.01 8.73
C GLU A 22 -3.33 -8.67 8.10
N ALA A 23 -2.30 -7.96 8.55
CA ALA A 23 -2.18 -6.55 8.26
C ALA A 23 -1.91 -6.25 6.80
N ALA A 24 -1.24 -7.09 6.06
CA ALA A 24 -0.86 -6.76 4.69
C ALA A 24 -1.41 -7.78 3.71
N ASP A 25 -2.73 -7.87 3.67
CA ASP A 25 -3.35 -8.88 2.83
C ASP A 25 -3.53 -8.47 1.38
N VAL A 26 -3.57 -7.19 1.10
CA VAL A 26 -3.84 -6.73 -0.26
C VAL A 26 -2.67 -5.88 -0.72
N ARG A 27 -2.15 -6.20 -1.88
CA ARG A 27 -1.04 -5.49 -2.48
C ARG A 27 -1.44 -4.97 -3.84
N VAL A 28 -1.31 -3.67 -4.03
CA VAL A 28 -1.63 -3.01 -5.28
C VAL A 28 -0.34 -2.62 -5.96
N PHE A 29 -0.28 -2.88 -7.26
CA PHE A 29 0.84 -2.41 -8.08
C PHE A 29 0.34 -1.32 -9.00
N VAL A 30 1.12 -0.25 -9.11
CA VAL A 30 0.86 0.85 -10.03
C VAL A 30 2.11 0.99 -10.89
N ARG A 31 1.98 0.74 -12.19
CA ARG A 31 3.09 0.86 -13.12
C ARG A 31 2.82 1.99 -14.08
N HIS A 32 3.80 2.87 -14.25
CA HIS A 32 3.64 4.01 -15.14
C HIS A 32 5.00 4.50 -15.63
N GLU A 33 4.96 5.25 -16.72
CA GLU A 33 6.15 5.91 -17.23
C GLU A 33 6.21 7.34 -16.74
N ILE A 34 7.41 7.84 -16.59
CA ILE A 34 7.64 9.18 -16.04
C ILE A 34 8.63 9.92 -16.94
N GLY A 35 8.64 11.24 -16.81
CA GLY A 35 9.56 12.05 -17.58
C GLY A 35 10.92 12.18 -16.93
N ASP A 36 10.96 12.37 -15.61
CA ASP A 36 12.19 12.59 -14.88
C ASP A 36 12.06 12.00 -13.49
N TYR A 37 12.97 11.09 -13.15
CA TYR A 37 12.86 10.38 -11.88
C TYR A 37 13.04 11.31 -10.67
N ALA A 38 13.97 12.24 -10.73
CA ALA A 38 14.22 13.11 -9.58
C ALA A 38 12.97 13.94 -9.25
N ALA A 39 12.32 14.48 -10.27
CA ALA A 39 11.09 15.24 -10.08
C ALA A 39 9.97 14.34 -9.59
N TRP A 40 9.86 13.14 -10.15
CA TRP A 40 8.85 12.17 -9.73
C TRP A 40 9.05 11.79 -8.27
N LYS A 41 10.29 11.52 -7.88
CA LYS A 41 10.60 11.09 -6.51
C LYS A 41 10.24 12.17 -5.50
N LYS A 42 10.52 13.42 -5.85
CA LYS A 42 10.18 14.53 -4.97
C LYS A 42 8.67 14.59 -4.75
N ALA A 43 7.89 14.49 -5.82
CA ALA A 43 6.44 14.51 -5.71
C ALA A 43 5.92 13.29 -4.97
N TYR A 44 6.53 12.13 -5.21
CA TYR A 44 6.17 10.90 -4.53
C TYR A 44 6.37 11.03 -3.02
N ASP A 45 7.50 11.60 -2.62
CA ASP A 45 7.78 11.79 -1.20
C ASP A 45 6.82 12.79 -0.57
N GLU A 46 6.49 13.86 -1.28
CA GLU A 46 5.56 14.87 -0.79
C GLU A 46 4.16 14.30 -0.59
N PHE A 47 3.81 13.26 -1.33
CA PHE A 47 2.52 12.60 -1.21
C PHE A 47 2.48 11.61 -0.04
N GLY A 48 3.59 11.41 0.66
CA GLY A 48 3.71 10.37 1.67
C GLY A 48 2.65 10.42 2.77
N ALA A 49 2.40 11.61 3.31
CA ALA A 49 1.42 11.75 4.37
C ALA A 49 0.01 11.41 3.87
N THR A 50 -0.32 11.85 2.66
CA THR A 50 -1.62 11.56 2.07
C THR A 50 -1.75 10.07 1.78
N ARG A 51 -0.68 9.46 1.27
CA ARG A 51 -0.66 8.01 1.00
C ARG A 51 -0.99 7.23 2.27
N LYS A 52 -0.35 7.59 3.37
CA LYS A 52 -0.60 6.93 4.65
C LYS A 52 -2.04 7.17 5.11
N LYS A 53 -2.52 8.38 4.98
CA LYS A 53 -3.88 8.73 5.38
C LYS A 53 -4.91 7.93 4.60
N LEU A 54 -4.61 7.61 3.34
CA LEU A 54 -5.53 6.86 2.49
C LEU A 54 -5.42 5.35 2.69
N GLY A 55 -4.61 4.91 3.64
CA GLY A 55 -4.63 3.52 4.06
C GLY A 55 -3.42 2.69 3.67
N VAL A 56 -2.43 3.26 3.02
CA VAL A 56 -1.23 2.52 2.65
C VAL A 56 -0.43 2.22 3.92
N ILE A 57 -0.13 0.95 4.16
CA ILE A 57 0.60 0.53 5.35
C ILE A 57 2.05 0.16 5.05
N ALA A 58 2.38 -0.08 3.80
CA ALA A 58 3.77 -0.31 3.37
C ALA A 58 3.83 -0.03 1.88
N HIS A 59 4.99 0.40 1.41
CA HIS A 59 5.16 0.68 -0.01
C HIS A 59 6.61 0.51 -0.42
N GLU A 60 6.80 0.25 -1.71
CA GLU A 60 8.13 0.14 -2.31
C GLU A 60 8.07 0.67 -3.73
N VAL A 61 9.21 1.14 -4.22
CA VAL A 61 9.33 1.67 -5.56
C VAL A 61 10.38 0.87 -6.32
N TYR A 62 10.03 0.47 -7.53
CA TYR A 62 10.92 -0.27 -8.41
C TYR A 62 11.05 0.47 -9.72
N ARG A 63 12.21 0.38 -10.34
CA ARG A 63 12.44 0.94 -11.67
C ARG A 63 12.88 -0.19 -12.57
N SER A 64 12.40 -0.19 -13.80
CA SER A 64 12.85 -1.19 -14.77
C SER A 64 14.36 -1.04 -14.99
N ILE A 65 15.06 -2.16 -15.04
CA ILE A 65 16.50 -2.14 -15.32
C ILE A 65 16.76 -1.60 -16.72
N GLU A 66 15.88 -1.96 -17.65
CA GLU A 66 16.08 -1.59 -19.05
C GLU A 66 15.61 -0.18 -19.35
N ASN A 67 14.60 0.29 -18.61
CA ASN A 67 14.05 1.63 -18.82
C ASN A 67 13.79 2.26 -17.45
N PRO A 68 14.75 3.03 -16.92
CA PRO A 68 14.59 3.59 -15.57
C PRO A 68 13.39 4.53 -15.41
N ASN A 69 12.78 4.96 -16.50
CA ASN A 69 11.60 5.80 -16.43
C ASN A 69 10.31 4.97 -16.42
N ASP A 70 10.41 3.66 -16.40
CA ASP A 70 9.30 2.76 -16.21
C ASP A 70 9.30 2.37 -14.73
N VAL A 71 8.38 2.95 -13.96
CA VAL A 71 8.37 2.83 -12.51
C VAL A 71 7.17 1.99 -12.06
N THR A 72 7.43 1.08 -11.14
CA THR A 72 6.36 0.28 -10.52
C THR A 72 6.37 0.56 -9.02
N VAL A 73 5.22 0.99 -8.51
CA VAL A 73 5.04 1.24 -7.08
C VAL A 73 4.19 0.13 -6.50
N MET A 74 4.61 -0.39 -5.36
CA MET A 74 3.86 -1.39 -4.61
C MET A 74 3.30 -0.72 -3.37
N ASN A 75 2.01 -0.92 -3.12
CA ASN A 75 1.34 -0.38 -1.93
C ASN A 75 0.54 -1.49 -1.27
N ASP A 76 0.72 -1.65 0.04
CA ASP A 76 -0.02 -2.65 0.81
C ASP A 76 -1.14 -2.00 1.59
N PHE A 77 -2.26 -2.73 1.67
CA PHE A 77 -3.46 -2.28 2.39
C PHE A 77 -3.99 -3.42 3.24
N LYS A 78 -4.74 -3.07 4.27
CA LYS A 78 -5.39 -4.09 5.10
C LYS A 78 -6.55 -4.77 4.39
N THR A 79 -7.27 -4.04 3.53
CA THR A 79 -8.47 -4.58 2.89
C THR A 79 -8.50 -4.20 1.43
N LEU A 80 -9.21 -5.00 0.65
CA LEU A 80 -9.43 -4.71 -0.75
C LEU A 80 -10.23 -3.42 -0.93
N GLU A 81 -11.16 -3.18 -0.03
CA GLU A 81 -11.98 -1.98 -0.10
C GLU A 81 -11.12 -0.73 -0.04
N LYS A 82 -10.18 -0.70 0.91
CA LYS A 82 -9.28 0.46 1.02
C LYS A 82 -8.38 0.57 -0.19
N ALA A 83 -7.92 -0.55 -0.71
CA ALA A 83 -7.06 -0.56 -1.88
C ALA A 83 -7.78 0.01 -3.10
N LYS A 84 -9.02 -0.39 -3.30
CA LYS A 84 -9.81 0.11 -4.44
C LYS A 84 -10.11 1.59 -4.30
N ALA A 85 -10.43 2.03 -3.08
CA ALA A 85 -10.70 3.44 -2.84
C ALA A 85 -9.46 4.28 -3.13
N TYR A 86 -8.29 3.80 -2.73
CA TYR A 86 -7.04 4.50 -3.01
C TYR A 86 -6.80 4.60 -4.51
N ALA A 87 -6.94 3.49 -5.23
CA ALA A 87 -6.68 3.46 -6.66
C ALA A 87 -7.61 4.39 -7.43
N ALA A 88 -8.82 4.60 -6.92
CA ALA A 88 -9.81 5.45 -7.57
C ALA A 88 -9.81 6.88 -7.02
N SER A 89 -8.94 7.20 -6.08
CA SER A 89 -9.01 8.48 -5.39
C SER A 89 -8.56 9.63 -6.28
N PRO A 90 -9.23 10.78 -6.18
CA PRO A 90 -8.78 11.96 -6.90
C PRO A 90 -7.42 12.43 -6.43
N GLU A 91 -7.08 12.17 -5.16
CA GLU A 91 -5.78 12.54 -4.62
C GLU A 91 -4.66 11.82 -5.35
N LEU A 92 -4.80 10.51 -5.58
CA LEU A 92 -3.78 9.77 -6.30
C LEU A 92 -3.65 10.25 -7.73
N LYS A 93 -4.79 10.50 -8.38
CA LYS A 93 -4.78 10.97 -9.75
C LYS A 93 -4.04 12.30 -9.85
N ALA A 94 -4.35 13.22 -8.96
CA ALA A 94 -3.69 14.52 -8.95
C ALA A 94 -2.19 14.39 -8.66
N ALA A 95 -1.84 13.49 -7.76
CA ALA A 95 -0.43 13.27 -7.42
C ALA A 95 0.34 12.74 -8.62
N MET A 96 -0.25 11.85 -9.40
CA MET A 96 0.43 11.29 -10.56
C MET A 96 0.64 12.37 -11.63
N VAL A 97 -0.34 13.23 -11.83
CA VAL A 97 -0.17 14.34 -12.76
C VAL A 97 0.97 15.23 -12.31
N LYS A 98 0.99 15.59 -11.03
CA LYS A 98 2.02 16.46 -10.48
C LYS A 98 3.39 15.81 -10.58
N ALA A 99 3.45 14.51 -10.46
CA ALA A 99 4.72 13.78 -10.48
C ALA A 99 5.26 13.56 -11.90
N GLY A 100 4.51 13.95 -12.92
CA GLY A 100 4.99 13.83 -14.28
C GLY A 100 4.79 12.45 -14.89
N VAL A 101 3.77 11.73 -14.42
CA VAL A 101 3.41 10.45 -15.02
C VAL A 101 2.87 10.69 -16.41
N THR A 102 3.38 9.94 -17.39
CA THR A 102 2.95 10.04 -18.78
C THR A 102 2.16 8.80 -19.15
N GLY A 103 1.19 8.97 -20.03
CA GLY A 103 0.38 7.85 -20.48
C GLY A 103 -0.57 7.39 -19.39
N THR A 104 -1.14 6.20 -19.60
CA THR A 104 -2.14 5.64 -18.70
C THR A 104 -1.46 4.66 -17.74
N PRO A 105 -1.56 4.88 -16.43
CA PRO A 105 -1.00 3.92 -15.47
C PRO A 105 -1.72 2.59 -15.54
N GLN A 106 -0.97 1.53 -15.28
CA GLN A 106 -1.53 0.20 -15.12
C GLN A 106 -1.64 -0.08 -13.62
N ILE A 107 -2.81 -0.51 -13.18
CA ILE A 107 -3.06 -0.76 -11.76
C ILE A 107 -3.70 -2.12 -11.63
N TRP A 108 -3.13 -2.96 -10.74
CA TRP A 108 -3.76 -4.24 -10.48
C TRP A 108 -3.62 -4.61 -9.02
N PHE A 109 -4.54 -5.45 -8.57
CA PHE A 109 -4.67 -5.82 -7.18
C PHE A 109 -4.28 -7.28 -7.00
N THR A 110 -3.55 -7.56 -5.93
CA THR A 110 -3.12 -8.92 -5.62
C THR A 110 -3.34 -9.21 -4.15
N THR A 111 -3.34 -10.47 -3.83
CA THR A 111 -3.30 -10.91 -2.45
C THR A 111 -2.26 -12.01 -2.34
N ARG A 112 -1.72 -12.17 -1.15
CA ARG A 112 -0.69 -13.18 -0.95
C ARG A 112 -1.31 -14.57 -1.11
N ALA A 113 -0.79 -15.34 -2.04
CA ALA A 113 -1.28 -16.70 -2.26
C ALA A 113 -0.69 -17.66 -1.22
N GLU A 114 0.59 -17.44 -0.89
CA GLU A 114 1.30 -18.30 0.06
C GLU A 114 2.33 -17.49 0.81
N LYS A 115 2.73 -18.00 1.95
CA LYS A 115 3.75 -17.33 2.76
C LYS A 115 5.15 -17.78 2.47
#